data_769bd1d5126e352fc4352470ddc2a09d
#
_entry.id   769bd1d5126e352fc4352470ddc2a09d
#
_cell.length_a   1.000
_cell.length_b   1.000
_cell.length_c   1.000
_cell.angle_alpha   90.00
_cell.angle_beta   90.00
_cell.angle_gamma   90.00
#
_symmetry.space_group_name_H-M   'P 1'
#
loop_
_entity.id
_entity.type
_entity.pdbx_description
1 polymer ?
#
loop_
_entity_poly.entity_id
_entity_poly.type
_entity_poly.pdbx_seq_one_letter_code
_entity_poly.pdbx_strand_id
1 'polypeptide(L)'
;MKKLLWLDDFRNPSDYVVGDYDISLVKSYAEFCKFITDNGLPDIVCFDHDLGEEKSGYDCAKFLVNYCQEHNLDIPEFDIQSTNSVGKENIRSLMNNWHRVYSTRLLLDKN
;
A
#
# COMPACT_ATOMS: atom_id res chain seq x y z
N MET A 1 -14.56 -7.92 -9.48
CA MET A 1 -13.38 -8.40 -8.69
C MET A 1 -12.68 -7.23 -8.04
N LYS A 2 -12.24 -7.43 -6.82
CA LYS A 2 -11.40 -6.44 -6.14
C LYS A 2 -10.02 -6.39 -6.80
N LYS A 3 -9.49 -5.18 -6.90
CA LYS A 3 -8.16 -4.93 -7.46
C LYS A 3 -7.13 -5.02 -6.35
N LEU A 4 -6.12 -5.87 -6.55
CA LEU A 4 -5.05 -6.10 -5.60
C LEU A 4 -3.72 -5.71 -6.25
N LEU A 5 -2.99 -4.80 -5.61
CA LEU A 5 -1.66 -4.42 -6.05
C LEU A 5 -0.64 -5.18 -5.20
N TRP A 6 0.15 -6.01 -5.85
CA TRP A 6 1.18 -6.83 -5.20
C TRP A 6 2.55 -6.21 -5.45
N LEU A 7 3.15 -5.69 -4.38
CA LEU A 7 4.49 -5.11 -4.40
C LEU A 7 5.46 -6.11 -3.80
N ASP A 8 6.28 -6.73 -4.66
CA ASP A 8 7.29 -7.70 -4.21
C ASP A 8 8.25 -7.96 -5.38
N ASP A 9 9.56 -7.94 -5.11
CA ASP A 9 10.57 -8.20 -6.12
C ASP A 9 10.85 -9.68 -6.32
N PHE A 10 10.31 -10.55 -5.48
CA PHE A 10 10.68 -11.96 -5.43
C PHE A 10 9.49 -12.92 -5.35
N ARG A 11 8.52 -12.69 -4.44
CA ARG A 11 7.42 -13.64 -4.19
C ARG A 11 6.35 -13.56 -5.25
N ASN A 12 5.77 -14.71 -5.58
CA ASN A 12 4.64 -14.78 -6.51
C ASN A 12 3.34 -14.72 -5.71
N PRO A 13 2.39 -13.85 -6.06
CA PRO A 13 1.14 -13.73 -5.31
C PRO A 13 0.31 -15.01 -5.31
N SER A 14 0.43 -15.88 -6.31
CA SER A 14 -0.30 -17.14 -6.35
C SER A 14 0.04 -18.07 -5.18
N ASP A 15 1.20 -17.88 -4.55
CA ASP A 15 1.62 -18.66 -3.39
C ASP A 15 1.03 -18.13 -2.08
N TYR A 16 0.47 -16.92 -2.06
CA TYR A 16 0.05 -16.23 -0.84
C TYR A 16 -1.39 -15.75 -0.85
N VAL A 17 -1.97 -15.53 -2.03
CA VAL A 17 -3.30 -14.97 -2.17
C VAL A 17 -4.30 -16.07 -2.50
N VAL A 18 -5.36 -16.15 -1.70
CA VAL A 18 -6.46 -17.09 -1.93
C VAL A 18 -7.71 -16.30 -2.29
N GLY A 19 -8.38 -16.69 -3.37
CA GLY A 19 -9.59 -16.04 -3.83
C GLY A 19 -9.42 -15.39 -5.20
N ASP A 20 -10.50 -14.78 -5.67
CA ASP A 20 -10.54 -14.17 -6.99
C ASP A 20 -10.26 -12.67 -6.89
N TYR A 21 -9.07 -12.26 -7.36
CA TYR A 21 -8.65 -10.87 -7.37
C TYR A 21 -8.10 -10.53 -8.76
N ASP A 22 -8.29 -9.26 -9.15
CA ASP A 22 -7.61 -8.68 -10.30
C ASP A 22 -6.24 -8.19 -9.79
N ILE A 23 -5.20 -8.99 -10.01
CA ILE A 23 -3.87 -8.77 -9.43
C ILE A 23 -2.97 -8.03 -10.42
N SER A 24 -2.41 -6.92 -9.98
CA SER A 24 -1.36 -6.19 -10.68
C SER A 24 -0.05 -6.35 -9.92
N LEU A 25 1.03 -6.62 -10.62
CA LEU A 25 2.34 -6.87 -10.03
C LEU A 25 3.25 -5.67 -10.26
N VAL A 26 3.87 -5.18 -9.20
CA VAL A 26 4.94 -4.19 -9.27
C VAL A 26 6.12 -4.66 -8.43
N LYS A 27 7.34 -4.43 -8.92
CA LYS A 27 8.56 -4.98 -8.31
C LYS A 27 9.50 -3.94 -7.75
N SER A 28 9.21 -2.66 -7.98
CA SER A 28 10.09 -1.57 -7.56
C SER A 28 9.29 -0.37 -7.10
N TYR A 29 9.97 0.54 -6.42
CA TYR A 29 9.39 1.83 -6.03
C TYR A 29 8.86 2.60 -7.25
N ALA A 30 9.65 2.67 -8.33
CA ALA A 30 9.26 3.39 -9.54
C ALA A 30 7.99 2.81 -10.16
N GLU A 31 7.91 1.48 -10.26
CA GLU A 31 6.72 0.79 -10.79
C GLU A 31 5.49 1.04 -9.91
N PHE A 32 5.69 1.00 -8.59
CA PHE A 32 4.61 1.27 -7.64
C PHE A 32 4.04 2.68 -7.82
N CYS A 33 4.91 3.68 -7.83
CA CYS A 33 4.51 5.08 -7.99
C CYS A 33 3.78 5.31 -9.32
N LYS A 34 4.31 4.72 -10.39
CA LYS A 34 3.68 4.82 -11.71
C LYS A 34 2.29 4.19 -11.72
N PHE A 35 2.13 3.02 -11.08
CA PHE A 35 0.83 2.36 -11.01
C PHE A 35 -0.20 3.25 -10.32
N ILE A 36 0.13 3.79 -9.15
CA ILE A 36 -0.78 4.65 -8.40
C ILE A 36 -1.12 5.91 -9.20
N THR A 37 -0.12 6.53 -9.82
CA THR A 37 -0.33 7.75 -10.61
C THR A 37 -1.25 7.50 -11.80
N ASP A 38 -1.07 6.38 -12.49
CA ASP A 38 -1.82 6.08 -13.72
C ASP A 38 -3.21 5.50 -13.45
N ASN A 39 -3.39 4.77 -12.34
CA ASN A 39 -4.60 3.99 -12.09
C ASN A 39 -5.39 4.43 -10.86
N GLY A 40 -4.80 5.22 -9.98
CA GLY A 40 -5.39 5.54 -8.68
C GLY A 40 -5.23 4.41 -7.67
N LEU A 41 -6.00 4.45 -6.59
CA LEU A 41 -5.87 3.48 -5.51
C LEU A 41 -6.48 2.13 -5.90
N PRO A 42 -5.77 1.02 -5.63
CA PRO A 42 -6.38 -0.31 -5.70
C PRO A 42 -7.29 -0.53 -4.47
N ASP A 43 -8.02 -1.64 -4.45
CA ASP A 43 -8.81 -2.00 -3.27
C ASP A 43 -7.93 -2.52 -2.15
N ILE A 44 -6.87 -3.26 -2.50
CA ILE A 44 -5.96 -3.88 -1.54
C ILE A 44 -4.52 -3.69 -2.04
N VAL A 45 -3.60 -3.38 -1.12
CA VAL A 45 -2.16 -3.35 -1.40
C VAL A 45 -1.46 -4.37 -0.51
N CYS A 46 -0.65 -5.21 -1.12
CA CYS A 46 0.23 -6.11 -0.40
C CYS A 46 1.66 -5.59 -0.53
N PHE A 47 2.25 -5.19 0.57
CA PHE A 47 3.59 -4.60 0.62
C PHE A 47 4.65 -5.66 0.92
N ASP A 48 5.81 -5.52 0.28
CA ASP A 48 7.06 -6.07 0.75
C ASP A 48 7.95 -4.89 1.17
N HIS A 49 8.65 -5.01 2.29
CA HIS A 49 9.54 -3.95 2.76
C HIS A 49 10.85 -3.92 1.98
N ASP A 50 11.44 -5.09 1.74
CA ASP A 50 12.77 -5.21 1.14
C ASP A 50 12.64 -5.49 -0.36
N LEU A 51 12.96 -4.49 -1.18
CA LEU A 51 12.79 -4.55 -2.63
C LEU A 51 14.10 -4.78 -3.39
N GLY A 52 15.20 -5.06 -2.68
CA GLY A 52 16.49 -5.27 -3.34
C GLY A 52 17.07 -4.02 -3.98
N GLU A 53 16.61 -2.85 -3.57
CA GLU A 53 17.07 -1.55 -4.08
C GLU A 53 17.14 -0.54 -2.94
N GLU A 54 17.59 0.68 -3.22
CA GLU A 54 17.70 1.74 -2.21
C GLU A 54 16.35 2.09 -1.60
N LYS A 55 15.31 2.24 -2.44
CA LYS A 55 13.96 2.50 -1.96
C LYS A 55 13.33 1.22 -1.46
N SER A 56 12.59 1.33 -0.35
CA SER A 56 11.93 0.20 0.30
C SER A 56 10.41 0.25 0.14
N GLY A 57 9.74 -0.78 0.64
CA GLY A 57 8.29 -0.78 0.73
C GLY A 57 7.76 0.35 1.61
N TYR A 58 8.54 0.79 2.61
CA TYR A 58 8.18 1.95 3.42
C TYR A 58 8.11 3.22 2.56
N ASP A 59 9.05 3.40 1.63
CA ASP A 59 9.00 4.52 0.70
C ASP A 59 7.76 4.47 -0.19
N CYS A 60 7.36 3.27 -0.61
CA CYS A 60 6.11 3.07 -1.35
C CYS A 60 4.90 3.45 -0.50
N ALA A 61 4.88 3.05 0.76
CA ALA A 61 3.79 3.40 1.67
C ALA A 61 3.72 4.91 1.90
N LYS A 62 4.87 5.59 2.01
CA LYS A 62 4.90 7.05 2.11
C LYS A 62 4.30 7.71 0.88
N PHE A 63 4.66 7.22 -0.31
CA PHE A 63 4.08 7.73 -1.54
C PHE A 63 2.55 7.56 -1.55
N LEU A 64 2.08 6.38 -1.17
CA LEU A 64 0.66 6.07 -1.13
C LEU A 64 -0.10 6.98 -0.15
N VAL A 65 0.44 7.18 1.04
CA VAL A 65 -0.17 8.06 2.04
C VAL A 65 -0.19 9.50 1.54
N ASN A 66 0.89 9.98 0.93
CA ASN A 66 0.93 11.31 0.35
C ASN A 66 -0.13 11.49 -0.74
N TYR A 67 -0.31 10.48 -1.58
CA TYR A 67 -1.36 10.48 -2.60
C TYR A 67 -2.75 10.60 -1.94
N CYS A 68 -2.99 9.81 -0.90
CA CYS A 68 -4.26 9.86 -0.17
C CYS A 68 -4.49 11.23 0.47
N GLN A 69 -3.46 11.84 1.04
CA GLN A 69 -3.55 13.17 1.64
C GLN A 69 -3.89 14.24 0.59
N GLU A 70 -3.22 14.20 -0.56
CA GLU A 70 -3.44 15.16 -1.63
C GLU A 70 -4.84 15.09 -2.20
N HIS A 71 -5.42 13.89 -2.26
CA HIS A 71 -6.74 13.65 -2.84
C HIS A 71 -7.85 13.52 -1.79
N ASN A 72 -7.53 13.67 -0.53
CA ASN A 72 -8.45 13.52 0.60
C ASN A 72 -9.18 12.16 0.57
N LEU A 73 -8.39 11.10 0.47
CA LEU A 73 -8.87 9.72 0.40
C LEU A 73 -8.35 8.91 1.58
N ASP A 74 -9.13 7.92 2.00
CA ASP A 74 -8.66 6.92 2.95
C ASP A 74 -7.69 5.96 2.26
N ILE A 75 -6.87 5.28 3.07
CA ILE A 75 -5.99 4.24 2.56
C ILE A 75 -6.80 3.02 2.12
N PRO A 76 -6.31 2.25 1.15
CA PRO A 76 -6.91 0.95 0.83
C PRO A 76 -6.62 -0.07 1.94
N GLU A 77 -7.31 -1.19 1.89
CA GLU A 77 -6.92 -2.34 2.71
C GLU A 77 -5.47 -2.72 2.36
N PHE A 78 -4.73 -3.23 3.34
CA PHE A 78 -3.35 -3.59 3.09
C PHE A 78 -2.91 -4.79 3.92
N ASP A 79 -1.90 -5.48 3.40
CA ASP A 79 -1.18 -6.53 4.11
C ASP A 79 0.31 -6.34 3.84
N ILE A 80 1.15 -6.92 4.67
CA ILE A 80 2.60 -6.74 4.56
C ILE A 80 3.27 -8.10 4.62
N GLN A 81 3.95 -8.47 3.54
CA GLN A 81 4.70 -9.71 3.41
C GLN A 81 6.18 -9.38 3.57
N SER A 82 6.72 -9.53 4.75
CA SER A 82 8.13 -9.22 5.01
C SER A 82 8.65 -9.98 6.22
N THR A 83 9.91 -10.39 6.15
CA THR A 83 10.63 -10.95 7.30
C THR A 83 11.24 -9.87 8.18
N ASN A 84 11.26 -8.62 7.70
CA ASN A 84 11.78 -7.47 8.45
C ASN A 84 10.69 -6.93 9.37
N SER A 85 10.72 -7.32 10.64
CA SER A 85 9.66 -6.94 11.61
C SER A 85 9.62 -5.44 11.88
N VAL A 86 10.76 -4.76 11.88
CA VAL A 86 10.82 -3.31 12.08
C VAL A 86 10.21 -2.59 10.88
N GLY A 87 10.59 -2.98 9.67
CA GLY A 87 10.05 -2.40 8.44
C GLY A 87 8.55 -2.64 8.31
N LYS A 88 8.09 -3.84 8.66
CA LYS A 88 6.67 -4.19 8.65
C LYS A 88 5.89 -3.28 9.61
N GLU A 89 6.38 -3.08 10.82
CA GLU A 89 5.72 -2.23 11.80
C GLU A 89 5.72 -0.76 11.38
N ASN A 90 6.79 -0.30 10.74
CA ASN A 90 6.88 1.08 10.23
C ASN A 90 5.82 1.34 9.16
N ILE A 91 5.62 0.41 8.24
CA ILE A 91 4.57 0.51 7.21
C ILE A 91 3.19 0.53 7.86
N ARG A 92 2.95 -0.40 8.79
CA ARG A 92 1.67 -0.52 9.48
C ARG A 92 1.32 0.77 10.22
N SER A 93 2.27 1.31 10.96
CA SER A 93 2.07 2.54 11.74
C SER A 93 1.75 3.73 10.84
N LEU A 94 2.49 3.87 9.73
CA LEU A 94 2.27 4.96 8.78
C LEU A 94 0.87 4.89 8.17
N MET A 95 0.47 3.72 7.70
CA MET A 95 -0.84 3.53 7.08
C MET A 95 -1.97 3.77 8.08
N ASN A 96 -1.88 3.17 9.25
CA ASN A 96 -2.92 3.30 10.28
C ASN A 96 -3.02 4.72 10.82
N ASN A 97 -1.92 5.44 10.88
CA ASN A 97 -1.92 6.83 11.34
C ASN A 97 -2.75 7.73 10.42
N TRP A 98 -2.55 7.62 9.11
CA TRP A 98 -3.36 8.41 8.17
C TRP A 98 -4.83 7.97 8.21
N HIS A 99 -5.11 6.68 8.29
CA HIS A 99 -6.48 6.19 8.40
C HIS A 99 -7.20 6.83 9.60
N ARG A 100 -6.54 6.91 10.74
CA ARG A 100 -7.09 7.55 11.95
C ARG A 100 -7.36 9.03 11.72
N VAL A 101 -6.42 9.75 11.12
CA VAL A 101 -6.58 11.18 10.82
C VAL A 101 -7.74 11.41 9.85
N TYR A 102 -7.80 10.62 8.80
CA TYR A 102 -8.86 10.71 7.80
C TYR A 102 -10.24 10.46 8.44
N SER A 103 -10.36 9.41 9.25
CA SER A 103 -11.61 9.08 9.95
C SER A 103 -12.06 10.18 10.88
N THR A 104 -11.12 10.81 11.59
CA THR A 104 -11.41 11.94 12.48
C THR A 104 -11.91 13.14 11.69
N ARG A 105 -11.28 13.46 10.56
CA ARG A 105 -11.72 14.55 9.68
C ARG A 105 -13.14 14.33 9.18
N LEU A 106 -13.46 13.10 8.79
CA LEU A 106 -14.81 12.76 8.34
C LEU A 106 -15.86 13.00 9.42
N LEU A 107 -15.54 12.63 10.66
CA LEU A 107 -16.45 12.86 11.79
C LEU A 107 -16.67 14.36 12.04
N LEU A 108 -15.62 15.17 11.95
CA LEU A 108 -15.71 16.61 12.16
C LEU A 108 -16.49 17.29 11.04
N ASP A 109 -16.34 16.83 9.80
CA ASP A 109 -17.04 17.41 8.66
C ASP A 109 -18.55 17.15 8.69
N LYS A 110 -19.00 16.15 9.46
CA LYS A 110 -20.42 15.83 9.63
C LYS A 110 -21.11 16.70 10.68
N ASN A 111 -20.35 17.39 11.47
CA ASN A 111 -20.85 18.30 12.50
C ASN A 111 -20.84 19.75 12.00
#